data_6b67c804fbc128394b97ca465387bfa3
#
_entry.id   6b67c804fbc128394b97ca465387bfa3
#
_cell.length_a   1.000
_cell.length_b   1.000
_cell.length_c   1.000
_cell.angle_alpha   90.00
_cell.angle_beta   90.00
_cell.angle_gamma   90.00
#
_symmetry.space_group_name_H-M   'P 1'
#
loop_
_entity.id
_entity.type
_entity.pdbx_description
1 polymer ?
#
loop_
_entity_poly.entity_id
_entity_poly.type
_entity_poly.pdbx_seq_one_letter_code
_entity_poly.pdbx_strand_id
1 'polypeptide(L)'
;MSDQPATPRANPTVSPTVSIGYHSATGLRPRNEDFVGAVLGSRPPGERRDVAAAIADGIGSAKGGRVAAETAVRGFLDGFWDVPETMEVRRAGARILDSLNSWINAQGRQDANLVGMGCTFTALVLRGRLAHLLHVGDTRAYRLSNGRLVRLTTDHVRDDRGRSPMLTRALGIEAELRLDYTSHPVALHDRFLLCTDGVHGALVDEAIADILQVRSAPEDTSRALVAAALEGGSSDNCTALVLDVVALPTARSADVGTAIMKLPLIPTPQVGDTVDGFVLNVLVSDGRYSRLFGAVDDMDGGTVVLKFPKPQVAAVATYHAAFVREAWVGTRVRSPWVAHVIELPPGRQTCLYTVMPLYVGELLETRLSRAPRVGLEEGRTIAIRLAHGVAALHRAGIIHRDIKPDNVMLEGGGSLKLLDLGVVRLPGLEDFPPDAIPGTTAYMAPEMFRGEAGNVATDIYALGVTLFRAFTGAYPYG
;
A
#
# COMPACT_ATOMS: atom_id res chain seq x y z
N MET A 1 -14.46 -48.94 6.50
CA MET A 1 -13.55 -47.80 6.56
C MET A 1 -13.89 -46.90 5.40
N SER A 2 -14.68 -45.86 5.66
CA SER A 2 -15.22 -44.96 4.66
C SER A 2 -14.24 -43.77 4.52
N ASP A 3 -13.62 -43.69 3.35
CA ASP A 3 -12.79 -42.60 2.92
C ASP A 3 -13.71 -41.39 2.67
N GLN A 4 -13.71 -40.42 3.57
CA GLN A 4 -14.30 -39.11 3.31
C GLN A 4 -13.28 -38.25 2.56
N PRO A 5 -13.62 -37.67 1.40
CA PRO A 5 -12.73 -36.77 0.71
C PRO A 5 -12.52 -35.51 1.56
N ALA A 6 -11.26 -35.20 1.79
CA ALA A 6 -10.85 -33.98 2.50
C ALA A 6 -11.40 -32.74 1.73
N THR A 7 -12.21 -31.95 2.40
CA THR A 7 -12.67 -30.65 1.92
C THR A 7 -11.44 -29.79 1.58
N PRO A 8 -11.35 -29.18 0.39
CA PRO A 8 -10.23 -28.32 0.02
C PRO A 8 -10.20 -27.14 1.00
N ARG A 9 -9.11 -27.02 1.75
CA ARG A 9 -8.84 -25.82 2.57
C ARG A 9 -8.79 -24.62 1.62
N ALA A 10 -9.76 -23.72 1.73
CA ALA A 10 -9.77 -22.47 1.01
C ALA A 10 -8.44 -21.73 1.34
N ASN A 11 -7.65 -21.44 0.31
CA ASN A 11 -6.46 -20.60 0.47
C ASN A 11 -6.90 -19.27 1.10
N PRO A 12 -6.22 -18.79 2.17
CA PRO A 12 -6.56 -17.52 2.80
C PRO A 12 -6.49 -16.40 1.74
N THR A 13 -7.60 -15.70 1.55
CA THR A 13 -7.68 -14.56 0.63
C THR A 13 -6.74 -13.46 1.11
N VAL A 14 -5.80 -13.05 0.27
CA VAL A 14 -4.80 -12.01 0.57
C VAL A 14 -5.40 -10.60 0.37
N SER A 15 -6.58 -10.50 -0.21
CA SER A 15 -7.21 -9.24 -0.64
C SER A 15 -8.72 -9.27 -0.42
N PRO A 16 -9.38 -8.09 -0.29
CA PRO A 16 -10.83 -8.05 -0.23
C PRO A 16 -11.43 -8.57 -1.55
N THR A 17 -12.44 -9.42 -1.44
CA THR A 17 -13.28 -9.80 -2.58
C THR A 17 -14.52 -8.94 -2.55
N VAL A 18 -14.85 -8.33 -3.67
CA VAL A 18 -16.00 -7.43 -3.78
C VAL A 18 -16.86 -7.80 -5.00
N SER A 19 -18.13 -7.40 -4.93
CA SER A 19 -19.02 -7.30 -6.07
C SER A 19 -19.30 -5.84 -6.33
N ILE A 20 -19.21 -5.39 -7.59
CA ILE A 20 -19.40 -3.99 -7.98
C ILE A 20 -20.40 -3.91 -9.11
N GLY A 21 -21.27 -2.91 -9.06
CA GLY A 21 -22.16 -2.54 -10.13
C GLY A 21 -22.35 -1.04 -10.17
N TYR A 22 -22.57 -0.50 -11.36
CA TYR A 22 -22.83 0.93 -11.53
C TYR A 22 -23.90 1.15 -12.60
N HIS A 23 -24.55 2.30 -12.50
CA HIS A 23 -25.46 2.78 -13.52
C HIS A 23 -25.33 4.31 -13.64
N SER A 24 -25.46 4.81 -14.88
CA SER A 24 -25.38 6.24 -15.18
C SER A 24 -26.42 6.59 -16.22
N ALA A 25 -27.19 7.65 -15.96
CA ALA A 25 -28.23 8.14 -16.86
C ALA A 25 -28.05 9.65 -17.10
N THR A 26 -28.34 10.08 -18.32
CA THR A 26 -28.23 11.50 -18.72
C THR A 26 -29.27 12.38 -18.06
N GLY A 27 -30.42 11.82 -17.63
CA GLY A 27 -31.54 12.61 -17.11
C GLY A 27 -32.09 13.56 -18.17
N LEU A 28 -32.45 14.77 -17.76
CA LEU A 28 -32.97 15.80 -18.66
C LEU A 28 -31.89 16.68 -19.30
N ARG A 29 -30.62 16.43 -19.00
CA ARG A 29 -29.48 17.17 -19.56
C ARG A 29 -29.24 16.75 -21.01
N PRO A 30 -28.69 17.62 -21.89
CA PRO A 30 -28.39 17.28 -23.26
C PRO A 30 -27.24 16.28 -23.41
N ARG A 31 -26.39 16.16 -22.38
CA ARG A 31 -25.22 15.26 -22.34
C ARG A 31 -25.02 14.71 -20.93
N ASN A 32 -24.38 13.56 -20.86
CA ASN A 32 -23.91 13.02 -19.60
C ASN A 32 -22.47 13.44 -19.36
N GLU A 33 -22.24 14.28 -18.36
CA GLU A 33 -20.93 14.78 -17.94
C GLU A 33 -20.34 13.98 -16.74
N ASP A 34 -21.15 13.10 -16.13
CA ASP A 34 -20.68 12.17 -15.13
C ASP A 34 -19.76 11.09 -15.72
N PHE A 35 -18.80 10.66 -14.94
CA PHE A 35 -18.00 9.48 -15.23
C PHE A 35 -17.77 8.62 -13.99
N VAL A 36 -17.80 7.31 -14.18
CA VAL A 36 -17.62 6.32 -13.11
C VAL A 36 -16.77 5.16 -13.62
N GLY A 37 -15.95 4.62 -12.75
CA GLY A 37 -15.13 3.45 -13.08
C GLY A 37 -14.66 2.71 -11.83
N ALA A 38 -14.29 1.45 -12.02
CA ALA A 38 -13.67 0.64 -10.99
C ALA A 38 -12.65 -0.32 -11.59
N VAL A 39 -11.61 -0.62 -10.85
CA VAL A 39 -10.59 -1.62 -11.19
C VAL A 39 -10.50 -2.64 -10.07
N LEU A 40 -10.69 -3.91 -10.48
CA LEU A 40 -10.48 -5.08 -9.66
C LEU A 40 -9.12 -5.67 -10.03
N GLY A 41 -8.18 -5.66 -9.10
CA GLY A 41 -6.86 -6.23 -9.37
C GLY A 41 -6.91 -7.71 -9.65
N SER A 42 -6.50 -8.12 -10.85
CA SER A 42 -6.14 -9.49 -11.16
C SER A 42 -4.65 -9.57 -11.44
N ARG A 43 -3.87 -9.92 -10.43
CA ARG A 43 -2.45 -10.25 -10.56
C ARG A 43 -2.23 -11.74 -10.24
N PRO A 44 -1.08 -12.33 -10.62
CA PRO A 44 -0.77 -13.70 -10.29
C PRO A 44 -0.97 -14.06 -8.81
N PRO A 45 -1.23 -15.32 -8.46
CA PRO A 45 -1.37 -15.74 -7.06
C PRO A 45 -0.18 -15.30 -6.22
N GLY A 46 -0.43 -14.56 -5.13
CA GLY A 46 0.60 -14.04 -4.22
C GLY A 46 0.89 -12.55 -4.35
N GLU A 47 0.39 -11.86 -5.39
CA GLU A 47 0.46 -10.40 -5.50
C GLU A 47 -0.84 -9.75 -4.97
N ARG A 48 -0.67 -8.52 -4.47
CA ARG A 48 -1.74 -7.75 -3.85
C ARG A 48 -2.83 -7.35 -4.85
N ARG A 49 -4.07 -7.33 -4.36
CA ARG A 49 -5.26 -6.95 -5.13
C ARG A 49 -6.03 -5.87 -4.36
N ASP A 50 -5.61 -4.61 -4.51
CA ASP A 50 -6.45 -3.51 -4.08
C ASP A 50 -7.69 -3.42 -4.99
N VAL A 51 -8.75 -2.87 -4.46
CA VAL A 51 -9.93 -2.49 -5.24
C VAL A 51 -9.98 -0.99 -5.25
N ALA A 52 -10.10 -0.38 -6.41
CA ALA A 52 -10.29 1.06 -6.54
C ALA A 52 -11.54 1.34 -7.37
N ALA A 53 -12.40 2.20 -6.87
CA ALA A 53 -13.58 2.73 -7.57
C ALA A 53 -13.58 4.24 -7.48
N ALA A 54 -13.99 4.94 -8.54
CA ALA A 54 -14.05 6.39 -8.55
C ALA A 54 -15.25 6.89 -9.36
N ILE A 55 -15.77 8.04 -8.94
CA ILE A 55 -16.85 8.76 -9.59
C ILE A 55 -16.48 10.24 -9.69
N ALA A 56 -16.91 10.90 -10.75
CA ALA A 56 -16.74 12.32 -10.97
C ALA A 56 -17.94 12.89 -11.70
N ASP A 57 -18.32 14.12 -11.35
CA ASP A 57 -19.31 14.93 -12.02
C ASP A 57 -18.60 16.11 -12.67
N GLY A 58 -18.82 16.27 -13.98
CA GLY A 58 -18.14 17.25 -14.81
C GLY A 58 -18.73 18.66 -14.69
N ILE A 59 -17.87 19.63 -14.42
CA ILE A 59 -18.23 21.05 -14.30
C ILE A 59 -17.71 21.81 -15.53
N GLY A 60 -18.50 22.77 -16.00
CA GLY A 60 -18.03 23.75 -17.01
C GLY A 60 -18.84 23.76 -18.30
N SER A 61 -18.28 24.40 -19.36
CA SER A 61 -18.93 24.47 -20.65
C SER A 61 -19.11 23.07 -21.26
N ALA A 62 -20.17 22.89 -22.01
CA ALA A 62 -20.73 21.64 -22.55
C ALA A 62 -19.77 20.56 -23.15
N LYS A 63 -18.45 20.77 -23.18
CA LYS A 63 -17.46 19.78 -23.61
C LYS A 63 -16.39 19.52 -22.55
N GLY A 64 -16.11 20.51 -21.69
CA GLY A 64 -15.02 20.45 -20.73
C GLY A 64 -15.31 19.54 -19.55
N GLY A 65 -16.55 19.56 -19.02
CA GLY A 65 -16.94 18.76 -17.85
C GLY A 65 -16.75 17.27 -18.07
N ARG A 66 -17.28 16.73 -19.16
CA ARG A 66 -17.13 15.31 -19.50
C ARG A 66 -15.67 14.89 -19.63
N VAL A 67 -14.85 15.72 -20.31
CA VAL A 67 -13.42 15.42 -20.50
C VAL A 67 -12.69 15.43 -19.15
N ALA A 68 -13.01 16.40 -18.26
CA ALA A 68 -12.43 16.47 -16.94
C ALA A 68 -12.78 15.24 -16.09
N ALA A 69 -14.07 14.86 -16.03
CA ALA A 69 -14.54 13.71 -15.26
C ALA A 69 -13.92 12.40 -15.75
N GLU A 70 -13.90 12.18 -17.08
CA GLU A 70 -13.30 10.96 -17.65
C GLU A 70 -11.79 10.90 -17.40
N THR A 71 -11.08 12.01 -17.59
CA THR A 71 -9.64 12.10 -17.34
C THR A 71 -9.31 11.86 -15.87
N ALA A 72 -10.09 12.45 -14.96
CA ALA A 72 -9.87 12.31 -13.54
C ALA A 72 -10.06 10.85 -13.09
N VAL A 73 -11.16 10.21 -13.47
CA VAL A 73 -11.44 8.83 -13.06
C VAL A 73 -10.47 7.84 -13.69
N ARG A 74 -10.28 7.88 -15.02
CA ARG A 74 -9.35 6.96 -15.69
C ARG A 74 -7.91 7.18 -15.23
N GLY A 75 -7.46 8.43 -15.23
CA GLY A 75 -6.08 8.76 -14.82
C GLY A 75 -5.80 8.39 -13.36
N PHE A 76 -6.81 8.50 -12.47
CA PHE A 76 -6.66 8.04 -11.09
C PHE A 76 -6.55 6.50 -11.02
N LEU A 77 -7.46 5.78 -11.68
CA LEU A 77 -7.48 4.31 -11.63
C LEU A 77 -6.20 3.72 -12.23
N ASP A 78 -5.77 4.21 -13.40
CA ASP A 78 -4.54 3.76 -14.06
C ASP A 78 -3.30 4.12 -13.23
N GLY A 79 -3.19 5.39 -12.81
CA GLY A 79 -2.06 5.85 -12.01
C GLY A 79 -1.95 5.17 -10.65
N PHE A 80 -3.08 4.85 -9.99
CA PHE A 80 -3.09 4.13 -8.72
C PHE A 80 -2.58 2.68 -8.88
N TRP A 81 -2.81 2.10 -10.06
CA TRP A 81 -2.35 0.74 -10.37
C TRP A 81 -0.84 0.63 -10.56
N ASP A 82 -0.21 1.70 -11.06
CA ASP A 82 1.23 1.75 -11.29
C ASP A 82 2.04 2.12 -10.03
N VAL A 83 1.35 2.55 -8.97
CA VAL A 83 2.02 2.92 -7.71
C VAL A 83 2.46 1.66 -6.95
N PRO A 84 3.71 1.64 -6.42
CA PRO A 84 4.17 0.56 -5.55
C PRO A 84 3.26 0.34 -4.34
N GLU A 85 3.01 -0.92 -3.98
CA GLU A 85 2.17 -1.29 -2.82
C GLU A 85 2.67 -0.73 -1.49
N THR A 86 3.98 -0.47 -1.41
CA THR A 86 4.64 0.12 -0.26
C THR A 86 4.27 1.58 -0.01
N MET A 87 3.68 2.26 -1.02
CA MET A 87 3.22 3.64 -0.85
C MET A 87 1.85 3.67 -0.18
N GLU A 88 1.70 4.51 0.85
CA GLU A 88 0.41 4.75 1.49
C GLU A 88 -0.64 5.25 0.49
N VAL A 89 -1.90 4.81 0.64
CA VAL A 89 -3.03 5.20 -0.24
C VAL A 89 -3.21 6.70 -0.28
N ARG A 90 -3.16 7.38 0.88
CA ARG A 90 -3.26 8.84 0.99
C ARG A 90 -2.25 9.54 0.09
N ARG A 91 -1.00 9.12 0.16
CA ARG A 91 0.12 9.75 -0.55
C ARG A 91 0.13 9.43 -2.04
N ALA A 92 -0.17 8.18 -2.38
CA ALA A 92 -0.36 7.76 -3.76
C ALA A 92 -1.48 8.56 -4.43
N GLY A 93 -2.65 8.59 -3.79
CA GLY A 93 -3.82 9.28 -4.30
C GLY A 93 -3.60 10.80 -4.41
N ALA A 94 -3.02 11.44 -3.40
CA ALA A 94 -2.72 12.87 -3.46
C ALA A 94 -1.79 13.20 -4.63
N ARG A 95 -0.68 12.46 -4.81
CA ARG A 95 0.26 12.68 -5.91
C ARG A 95 -0.37 12.54 -7.29
N ILE A 96 -1.22 11.52 -7.48
CA ILE A 96 -1.92 11.29 -8.74
C ILE A 96 -2.90 12.42 -9.00
N LEU A 97 -3.71 12.78 -8.00
CA LEU A 97 -4.74 13.81 -8.14
C LEU A 97 -4.15 15.22 -8.33
N ASP A 98 -3.02 15.53 -7.69
CA ASP A 98 -2.28 16.78 -7.93
C ASP A 98 -1.79 16.88 -9.37
N SER A 99 -1.28 15.77 -9.94
CA SER A 99 -0.85 15.72 -11.34
C SER A 99 -2.03 15.88 -12.30
N LEU A 100 -3.16 15.21 -12.04
CA LEU A 100 -4.39 15.33 -12.81
C LEU A 100 -4.98 16.73 -12.71
N ASN A 101 -5.02 17.32 -11.51
CA ASN A 101 -5.48 18.68 -11.29
C ASN A 101 -4.67 19.68 -12.12
N SER A 102 -3.35 19.57 -12.08
CA SER A 102 -2.45 20.43 -12.85
C SER A 102 -2.68 20.30 -14.34
N TRP A 103 -2.88 19.07 -14.84
CA TRP A 103 -3.14 18.81 -16.25
C TRP A 103 -4.50 19.38 -16.69
N ILE A 104 -5.59 19.09 -15.95
CA ILE A 104 -6.94 19.59 -16.25
C ILE A 104 -6.95 21.13 -16.24
N ASN A 105 -6.36 21.75 -15.23
CA ASN A 105 -6.27 23.21 -15.12
C ASN A 105 -5.50 23.83 -16.30
N ALA A 106 -4.38 23.22 -16.72
CA ALA A 106 -3.60 23.69 -17.86
C ALA A 106 -4.38 23.58 -19.18
N GLN A 107 -5.08 22.45 -19.42
CA GLN A 107 -5.89 22.24 -20.61
C GLN A 107 -7.05 23.25 -20.69
N GLY A 108 -7.74 23.48 -19.56
CA GLY A 108 -8.81 24.47 -19.48
C GLY A 108 -8.37 25.91 -19.75
N ARG A 109 -7.07 26.22 -19.65
CA ARG A 109 -6.49 27.54 -20.00
C ARG A 109 -6.01 27.64 -21.45
N GLN A 110 -5.61 26.51 -22.05
CA GLN A 110 -4.99 26.49 -23.39
C GLN A 110 -6.01 26.27 -24.49
N ASP A 111 -7.07 25.51 -24.27
CA ASP A 111 -8.09 25.21 -25.27
C ASP A 111 -9.39 25.99 -24.99
N ALA A 112 -9.75 26.87 -25.92
CA ALA A 112 -10.98 27.68 -25.86
C ALA A 112 -12.27 26.81 -25.76
N ASN A 113 -12.26 25.56 -26.25
CA ASN A 113 -13.38 24.64 -26.14
C ASN A 113 -13.48 23.98 -24.73
N LEU A 114 -12.44 24.09 -23.93
CA LEU A 114 -12.33 23.48 -22.60
C LEU A 114 -12.24 24.50 -21.46
N VAL A 115 -12.50 25.76 -21.76
CA VAL A 115 -12.42 26.87 -20.79
C VAL A 115 -13.23 26.54 -19.53
N GLY A 116 -12.55 26.59 -18.38
CA GLY A 116 -13.18 26.34 -17.08
C GLY A 116 -13.55 24.87 -16.84
N MET A 117 -12.95 23.93 -17.60
CA MET A 117 -13.16 22.52 -17.36
C MET A 117 -12.70 22.12 -15.96
N GLY A 118 -13.51 21.33 -15.29
CA GLY A 118 -13.24 20.78 -13.98
C GLY A 118 -14.21 19.66 -13.66
N CYS A 119 -14.02 19.00 -12.56
CA CYS A 119 -14.96 18.00 -12.07
C CYS A 119 -14.88 17.85 -10.55
N THR A 120 -15.96 17.39 -9.95
CA THR A 120 -15.91 16.77 -8.62
C THR A 120 -15.19 15.44 -8.70
N PHE A 121 -14.77 14.90 -7.58
CA PHE A 121 -14.10 13.60 -7.58
C PHE A 121 -14.25 12.90 -6.23
N THR A 122 -14.67 11.66 -6.25
CA THR A 122 -14.66 10.79 -5.07
C THR A 122 -14.14 9.41 -5.46
N ALA A 123 -13.08 8.96 -4.78
CA ALA A 123 -12.55 7.62 -4.94
C ALA A 123 -12.62 6.84 -3.64
N LEU A 124 -12.95 5.56 -3.76
CA LEU A 124 -12.93 4.55 -2.72
C LEU A 124 -11.85 3.52 -3.07
N VAL A 125 -10.86 3.36 -2.20
CA VAL A 125 -9.83 2.33 -2.33
C VAL A 125 -9.94 1.36 -1.16
N LEU A 126 -10.20 0.09 -1.44
CA LEU A 126 -10.15 -0.98 -0.44
C LEU A 126 -8.76 -1.61 -0.44
N ARG A 127 -8.05 -1.46 0.67
CA ARG A 127 -6.73 -2.02 0.90
C ARG A 127 -6.73 -2.80 2.21
N GLY A 128 -6.55 -4.12 2.12
CA GLY A 128 -6.66 -4.99 3.29
C GLY A 128 -8.06 -4.92 3.92
N ARG A 129 -8.15 -4.43 5.14
CA ARG A 129 -9.42 -4.24 5.88
C ARG A 129 -9.79 -2.76 6.08
N LEU A 130 -9.23 -1.87 5.28
CA LEU A 130 -9.49 -0.44 5.33
C LEU A 130 -10.09 0.05 4.01
N ALA A 131 -11.10 0.91 4.13
CA ALA A 131 -11.64 1.72 3.05
C ALA A 131 -11.04 3.11 3.15
N HIS A 132 -10.31 3.53 2.14
CA HIS A 132 -9.71 4.85 2.01
C HIS A 132 -10.55 5.68 1.05
N LEU A 133 -10.94 6.85 1.48
CA LEU A 133 -11.68 7.81 0.68
C LEU A 133 -10.82 9.02 0.37
N LEU A 134 -10.84 9.41 -0.91
CA LEU A 134 -10.25 10.64 -1.43
C LEU A 134 -11.39 11.44 -2.07
N HIS A 135 -11.57 12.70 -1.66
CA HIS A 135 -12.77 13.44 -2.00
C HIS A 135 -12.49 14.92 -2.27
N VAL A 136 -13.11 15.44 -3.32
CA VAL A 136 -13.23 16.87 -3.62
C VAL A 136 -14.51 17.13 -4.40
N GLY A 137 -15.31 18.10 -3.96
CA GLY A 137 -16.58 18.47 -4.58
C GLY A 137 -17.78 18.10 -3.74
N ASP A 138 -18.87 17.70 -4.38
CA ASP A 138 -20.13 17.33 -3.76
C ASP A 138 -20.66 15.94 -4.18
N THR A 139 -19.90 15.17 -4.95
CA THR A 139 -20.16 13.73 -5.08
C THR A 139 -20.07 13.08 -3.70
N ARG A 140 -20.94 12.13 -3.39
CA ARG A 140 -21.01 11.55 -2.04
C ARG A 140 -20.60 10.10 -2.01
N ALA A 141 -20.00 9.72 -0.89
CA ALA A 141 -19.77 8.33 -0.50
C ALA A 141 -20.58 7.99 0.75
N TYR A 142 -21.27 6.86 0.71
CA TYR A 142 -22.02 6.31 1.84
C TYR A 142 -21.54 4.89 2.14
N ARG A 143 -21.73 4.49 3.39
CA ARG A 143 -21.52 3.12 3.86
C ARG A 143 -22.77 2.63 4.59
N LEU A 144 -23.32 1.51 4.12
CA LEU A 144 -24.31 0.73 4.84
C LEU A 144 -23.63 -0.41 5.58
N SER A 145 -23.65 -0.36 6.90
CA SER A 145 -23.06 -1.39 7.78
C SER A 145 -24.04 -1.71 8.89
N ASN A 146 -24.31 -2.99 9.13
CA ASN A 146 -25.25 -3.45 10.17
C ASN A 146 -26.62 -2.73 10.13
N GLY A 147 -27.15 -2.50 8.92
CA GLY A 147 -28.45 -1.84 8.71
C GLY A 147 -28.43 -0.32 8.88
N ARG A 148 -27.28 0.30 9.18
CA ARG A 148 -27.13 1.75 9.34
C ARG A 148 -26.41 2.36 8.16
N LEU A 149 -27.02 3.35 7.50
CA LEU A 149 -26.39 4.18 6.49
C LEU A 149 -25.62 5.33 7.16
N VAL A 150 -24.39 5.55 6.72
CA VAL A 150 -23.53 6.65 7.17
C VAL A 150 -22.92 7.32 5.96
N ARG A 151 -23.11 8.62 5.82
CA ARG A 151 -22.39 9.44 4.83
C ARG A 151 -20.93 9.61 5.28
N LEU A 152 -20.00 9.37 4.38
CA LEU A 152 -18.55 9.39 4.65
C LEU A 152 -17.85 10.63 4.12
N THR A 153 -18.50 11.39 3.24
CA THR A 153 -17.97 12.63 2.63
C THR A 153 -18.71 13.86 3.15
N THR A 154 -18.05 15.02 3.07
CA THR A 154 -18.65 16.34 3.34
C THR A 154 -18.61 17.16 2.07
N ASP A 155 -19.75 17.65 1.62
CA ASP A 155 -19.85 18.41 0.39
C ASP A 155 -19.08 19.73 0.46
N HIS A 156 -18.30 20.03 -0.55
CA HIS A 156 -17.57 21.28 -0.69
C HIS A 156 -18.43 22.31 -1.44
N VAL A 157 -19.52 22.71 -0.81
CA VAL A 157 -20.46 23.70 -1.34
C VAL A 157 -20.63 24.87 -0.38
N ARG A 158 -21.01 26.00 -0.93
CA ARG A 158 -21.46 27.19 -0.17
C ARG A 158 -22.90 27.45 -0.49
N ASP A 159 -23.73 27.59 0.57
CA ASP A 159 -25.11 28.03 0.44
C ASP A 159 -25.14 29.50 0.01
N ASP A 160 -25.73 29.81 -1.14
CA ASP A 160 -25.87 31.16 -1.69
C ASP A 160 -27.30 31.67 -1.55
N ARG A 161 -27.85 31.62 -0.31
CA ARG A 161 -29.11 32.25 0.10
C ARG A 161 -30.22 32.18 -0.93
N GLY A 162 -30.65 30.96 -1.31
CA GLY A 162 -31.81 30.74 -2.19
C GLY A 162 -31.46 30.57 -3.67
N ARG A 163 -30.20 30.43 -4.01
CA ARG A 163 -29.70 29.92 -5.30
C ARG A 163 -29.18 28.48 -5.15
N SER A 164 -28.98 27.81 -6.25
CA SER A 164 -28.31 26.49 -6.24
C SER A 164 -26.97 26.56 -5.52
N PRO A 165 -26.63 25.58 -4.64
CA PRO A 165 -25.37 25.54 -3.94
C PRO A 165 -24.21 25.67 -4.94
N MET A 166 -23.21 26.48 -4.59
CA MET A 166 -22.05 26.69 -5.46
C MET A 166 -20.87 25.89 -4.92
N LEU A 167 -20.27 25.09 -5.79
CA LEU A 167 -19.04 24.34 -5.47
C LEU A 167 -17.91 25.28 -5.04
N THR A 168 -17.26 24.95 -3.95
CA THR A 168 -16.10 25.70 -3.42
C THR A 168 -14.77 25.02 -3.70
N ARG A 169 -14.79 23.74 -4.08
CA ARG A 169 -13.60 22.96 -4.45
C ARG A 169 -13.94 21.95 -5.54
N ALA A 170 -13.07 21.82 -6.54
CA ALA A 170 -13.15 20.84 -7.61
C ALA A 170 -11.78 20.64 -8.26
N LEU A 171 -11.58 19.51 -8.91
CA LEU A 171 -10.40 19.24 -9.75
C LEU A 171 -10.41 20.17 -10.98
N GLY A 172 -9.25 20.72 -11.32
CA GLY A 172 -9.04 21.52 -12.51
C GLY A 172 -9.38 23.01 -12.37
N ILE A 173 -10.11 23.42 -11.31
CA ILE A 173 -10.52 24.81 -11.13
C ILE A 173 -9.41 25.64 -10.48
N GLU A 174 -8.83 25.15 -9.39
CA GLU A 174 -7.75 25.83 -8.68
C GLU A 174 -6.38 25.20 -9.01
N ALA A 175 -5.31 26.00 -8.93
CA ALA A 175 -3.95 25.51 -9.17
C ALA A 175 -3.51 24.53 -8.06
N GLU A 176 -3.91 24.78 -6.81
CA GLU A 176 -3.62 23.92 -5.67
C GLU A 176 -4.85 23.08 -5.31
N LEU A 177 -4.70 21.78 -5.32
CA LEU A 177 -5.76 20.85 -4.93
C LEU A 177 -5.86 20.74 -3.40
N ARG A 178 -7.06 20.94 -2.87
CA ARG A 178 -7.40 20.68 -1.47
C ARG A 178 -8.25 19.43 -1.36
N LEU A 179 -7.58 18.30 -1.13
CA LEU A 179 -8.17 16.97 -1.10
C LEU A 179 -8.54 16.58 0.34
N ASP A 180 -9.76 16.12 0.56
CA ASP A 180 -10.13 15.45 1.79
C ASP A 180 -9.79 13.97 1.72
N TYR A 181 -9.22 13.46 2.82
CA TYR A 181 -8.88 12.06 2.97
C TYR A 181 -9.36 11.52 4.31
N THR A 182 -10.06 10.38 4.25
CA THR A 182 -10.44 9.61 5.44
C THR A 182 -10.19 8.12 5.24
N SER A 183 -10.08 7.39 6.33
CA SER A 183 -9.99 5.93 6.28
C SER A 183 -10.88 5.29 7.35
N HIS A 184 -11.55 4.20 6.97
CA HIS A 184 -12.54 3.52 7.81
C HIS A 184 -12.29 2.01 7.82
N PRO A 185 -12.41 1.34 8.99
CA PRO A 185 -12.40 -0.12 9.04
C PRO A 185 -13.55 -0.69 8.22
N VAL A 186 -13.28 -1.77 7.49
CA VAL A 186 -14.28 -2.49 6.68
C VAL A 186 -14.70 -3.77 7.38
N ALA A 187 -15.99 -4.00 7.45
CA ALA A 187 -16.59 -5.24 7.91
C ALA A 187 -17.06 -6.10 6.73
N LEU A 188 -17.18 -7.40 6.97
CA LEU A 188 -17.82 -8.31 6.02
C LEU A 188 -19.28 -7.88 5.80
N HIS A 189 -19.73 -7.92 4.56
CA HIS A 189 -21.06 -7.46 4.13
C HIS A 189 -21.31 -5.95 4.23
N ASP A 190 -20.28 -5.13 4.43
CA ASP A 190 -20.42 -3.69 4.20
C ASP A 190 -20.79 -3.43 2.75
N ARG A 191 -21.68 -2.46 2.53
CA ARG A 191 -22.07 -1.96 1.21
C ARG A 191 -21.71 -0.49 1.12
N PHE A 192 -20.95 -0.13 0.09
CA PHE A 192 -20.61 1.25 -0.21
C PHE A 192 -21.41 1.75 -1.41
N LEU A 193 -21.79 3.02 -1.36
CA LEU A 193 -22.37 3.75 -2.48
C LEU A 193 -21.50 4.97 -2.76
N LEU A 194 -21.15 5.18 -4.02
CA LEU A 194 -20.66 6.46 -4.56
C LEU A 194 -21.73 7.00 -5.51
N CYS A 195 -22.11 8.26 -5.38
CA CYS A 195 -23.12 8.86 -6.27
C CYS A 195 -22.87 10.35 -6.53
N THR A 196 -23.38 10.84 -7.67
CA THR A 196 -23.40 12.25 -8.03
C THR A 196 -24.58 12.96 -7.42
N ASP A 197 -24.59 14.29 -7.50
CA ASP A 197 -25.62 15.15 -6.93
C ASP A 197 -27.01 14.90 -7.55
N GLY A 198 -27.08 14.49 -8.82
CA GLY A 198 -28.33 14.09 -9.46
C GLY A 198 -29.05 12.94 -8.73
N VAL A 199 -28.33 12.12 -7.97
CA VAL A 199 -28.93 11.07 -7.14
C VAL A 199 -29.29 11.60 -5.75
N HIS A 200 -28.33 12.11 -5.00
CA HIS A 200 -28.55 12.53 -3.61
C HIS A 200 -29.25 13.89 -3.48
N GLY A 201 -29.38 14.66 -4.55
CA GLY A 201 -30.17 15.87 -4.59
C GLY A 201 -31.67 15.60 -4.75
N ALA A 202 -32.01 14.48 -5.36
CA ALA A 202 -33.40 14.04 -5.56
C ALA A 202 -33.89 13.06 -4.49
N LEU A 203 -32.99 12.32 -3.84
CA LEU A 203 -33.31 11.31 -2.82
C LEU A 203 -32.78 11.73 -1.46
N VAL A 204 -33.63 11.65 -0.45
CA VAL A 204 -33.19 11.79 0.95
C VAL A 204 -32.43 10.55 1.42
N ASP A 205 -31.60 10.70 2.45
CA ASP A 205 -30.72 9.61 2.94
C ASP A 205 -31.51 8.36 3.37
N GLU A 206 -32.75 8.52 3.86
CA GLU A 206 -33.65 7.43 4.23
C GLU A 206 -34.08 6.60 3.00
N ALA A 207 -34.43 7.25 1.89
CA ALA A 207 -34.80 6.57 0.65
C ALA A 207 -33.60 5.83 0.05
N ILE A 208 -32.40 6.41 0.11
CA ILE A 208 -31.15 5.75 -0.29
C ILE A 208 -30.91 4.52 0.60
N ALA A 209 -31.10 4.65 1.91
CA ALA A 209 -30.93 3.54 2.85
C ALA A 209 -31.89 2.39 2.56
N ASP A 210 -33.15 2.68 2.29
CA ASP A 210 -34.17 1.66 1.99
C ASP A 210 -33.78 0.86 0.73
N ILE A 211 -33.37 1.54 -0.34
CA ILE A 211 -32.96 0.86 -1.58
C ILE A 211 -31.70 -0.01 -1.34
N LEU A 212 -30.73 0.52 -0.61
CA LEU A 212 -29.49 -0.23 -0.31
C LEU A 212 -29.73 -1.44 0.60
N GLN A 213 -30.72 -1.39 1.49
CA GLN A 213 -31.08 -2.47 2.43
C GLN A 213 -31.70 -3.68 1.75
N VAL A 214 -32.32 -3.53 0.58
CA VAL A 214 -32.89 -4.65 -0.20
C VAL A 214 -31.82 -5.69 -0.53
N ARG A 215 -30.54 -5.32 -0.61
CA ARG A 215 -29.42 -6.24 -0.87
C ARG A 215 -29.51 -6.98 -2.21
N SER A 216 -30.15 -6.40 -3.21
CA SER A 216 -30.05 -6.86 -4.60
C SER A 216 -28.60 -6.78 -5.10
N ALA A 217 -28.33 -7.39 -6.25
CA ALA A 217 -27.01 -7.27 -6.88
C ALA A 217 -26.59 -5.79 -7.04
N PRO A 218 -25.31 -5.45 -6.91
CA PRO A 218 -24.85 -4.07 -7.00
C PRO A 218 -25.31 -3.33 -8.26
N GLU A 219 -25.33 -4.00 -9.41
CA GLU A 219 -25.81 -3.41 -10.65
C GLU A 219 -27.30 -3.09 -10.61
N ASP A 220 -28.15 -4.01 -10.10
CA ASP A 220 -29.58 -3.79 -9.97
C ASP A 220 -29.88 -2.69 -8.94
N THR A 221 -29.11 -2.66 -7.84
CA THR A 221 -29.23 -1.63 -6.83
C THR A 221 -28.86 -0.24 -7.37
N SER A 222 -27.78 -0.14 -8.17
CA SER A 222 -27.39 1.11 -8.80
C SER A 222 -28.43 1.61 -9.80
N ARG A 223 -29.03 0.68 -10.60
CA ARG A 223 -30.17 1.00 -11.49
C ARG A 223 -31.39 1.50 -10.71
N ALA A 224 -31.72 0.85 -9.61
CA ALA A 224 -32.86 1.26 -8.76
C ALA A 224 -32.66 2.64 -8.17
N LEU A 225 -31.44 2.97 -7.70
CA LEU A 225 -31.10 4.30 -7.18
C LEU A 225 -31.25 5.39 -8.25
N VAL A 226 -30.71 5.17 -9.44
CA VAL A 226 -30.82 6.11 -10.56
C VAL A 226 -32.26 6.26 -11.03
N ALA A 227 -33.02 5.16 -11.15
CA ALA A 227 -34.42 5.21 -11.51
C ALA A 227 -35.25 6.00 -10.49
N ALA A 228 -35.08 5.70 -9.19
CA ALA A 228 -35.76 6.42 -8.13
C ALA A 228 -35.42 7.93 -8.10
N ALA A 229 -34.16 8.31 -8.40
CA ALA A 229 -33.76 9.71 -8.49
C ALA A 229 -34.45 10.43 -9.66
N LEU A 230 -34.54 9.80 -10.83
CA LEU A 230 -35.23 10.33 -12.01
C LEU A 230 -36.75 10.45 -11.77
N GLU A 231 -37.37 9.44 -11.15
CA GLU A 231 -38.78 9.46 -10.72
C GLU A 231 -39.03 10.51 -9.64
N GLY A 232 -38.03 10.75 -8.75
CA GLY A 232 -38.03 11.80 -7.75
C GLY A 232 -37.86 13.22 -8.29
N GLY A 233 -37.75 13.35 -9.64
CA GLY A 233 -37.70 14.64 -10.34
C GLY A 233 -36.29 15.18 -10.56
N SER A 234 -35.25 14.36 -10.48
CA SER A 234 -33.90 14.80 -10.86
C SER A 234 -33.85 15.28 -12.28
N SER A 235 -33.33 16.48 -12.49
CA SER A 235 -33.10 17.06 -13.81
C SER A 235 -31.66 16.93 -14.31
N ASP A 236 -30.78 16.35 -13.48
CA ASP A 236 -29.36 16.26 -13.76
C ASP A 236 -28.91 14.88 -14.24
N ASN A 237 -27.65 14.75 -14.59
CA ASN A 237 -27.00 13.47 -14.77
C ASN A 237 -27.05 12.68 -13.45
N CYS A 238 -27.45 11.43 -13.50
CA CYS A 238 -27.59 10.59 -12.31
C CYS A 238 -26.66 9.40 -12.42
N THR A 239 -25.68 9.32 -11.56
CA THR A 239 -24.72 8.21 -11.55
C THR A 239 -24.57 7.63 -10.14
N ALA A 240 -24.67 6.30 -10.04
CA ALA A 240 -24.47 5.56 -8.82
C ALA A 240 -23.56 4.35 -9.06
N LEU A 241 -22.62 4.11 -8.13
CA LEU A 241 -21.79 2.90 -8.06
C LEU A 241 -22.00 2.26 -6.70
N VAL A 242 -22.36 0.99 -6.71
CA VAL A 242 -22.55 0.18 -5.50
C VAL A 242 -21.44 -0.88 -5.43
N LEU A 243 -20.83 -1.04 -4.25
CA LEU A 243 -19.79 -2.00 -3.97
C LEU A 243 -20.14 -2.81 -2.73
N ASP A 244 -20.23 -4.13 -2.85
CA ASP A 244 -20.42 -5.07 -1.75
C ASP A 244 -19.12 -5.74 -1.35
N VAL A 245 -18.84 -5.80 -0.06
CA VAL A 245 -17.72 -6.55 0.49
C VAL A 245 -18.15 -8.00 0.72
N VAL A 246 -17.70 -8.89 -0.18
CA VAL A 246 -18.06 -10.31 -0.18
C VAL A 246 -17.15 -11.14 0.71
N ALA A 247 -15.85 -10.85 0.70
CA ALA A 247 -14.87 -11.45 1.59
C ALA A 247 -13.79 -10.45 1.96
N LEU A 248 -13.29 -10.59 3.18
CA LEU A 248 -12.15 -9.80 3.65
C LEU A 248 -10.95 -10.72 3.85
N PRO A 249 -9.74 -10.21 3.58
CA PRO A 249 -8.54 -10.95 3.97
C PRO A 249 -8.58 -11.24 5.46
N THR A 250 -8.05 -12.39 5.86
CA THR A 250 -7.82 -12.66 7.29
C THR A 250 -7.09 -11.45 7.86
N ALA A 251 -7.38 -11.04 9.10
CA ALA A 251 -6.95 -9.77 9.73
C ALA A 251 -5.41 -9.51 9.73
N ARG A 252 -4.66 -10.23 8.93
CA ARG A 252 -3.22 -10.37 8.93
C ARG A 252 -2.42 -9.33 8.14
N SER A 253 -2.94 -8.69 7.11
CA SER A 253 -2.05 -7.92 6.22
C SER A 253 -2.17 -6.40 6.28
N ALA A 254 -3.29 -5.83 6.74
CA ALA A 254 -3.43 -4.38 6.84
C ALA A 254 -3.06 -3.82 8.22
N ASP A 255 -3.27 -4.63 9.28
CA ASP A 255 -3.09 -4.20 10.67
C ASP A 255 -1.69 -4.48 11.24
N VAL A 256 -0.88 -5.29 10.55
CA VAL A 256 0.45 -5.72 11.05
C VAL A 256 1.36 -4.52 11.33
N GLY A 257 1.42 -3.54 10.45
CA GLY A 257 2.23 -2.33 10.68
C GLY A 257 1.75 -1.55 11.92
N THR A 258 0.44 -1.31 12.01
CA THR A 258 -0.16 -0.57 13.13
C THR A 258 -0.20 -1.39 14.42
N ALA A 259 -0.41 -2.70 14.33
CA ALA A 259 -0.38 -3.60 15.48
C ALA A 259 1.04 -3.80 16.02
N ILE A 260 2.03 -4.00 15.14
CA ILE A 260 3.45 -4.12 15.53
C ILE A 260 3.94 -2.83 16.19
N MET A 261 3.53 -1.65 15.73
CA MET A 261 3.88 -0.36 16.36
C MET A 261 3.40 -0.23 17.80
N LYS A 262 2.36 -0.95 18.18
CA LYS A 262 1.78 -0.90 19.54
C LYS A 262 2.31 -1.98 20.46
N LEU A 263 3.10 -2.94 19.95
CA LEU A 263 3.64 -4.01 20.76
C LEU A 263 4.67 -3.49 21.77
N PRO A 264 4.61 -3.93 23.04
CA PRO A 264 5.53 -3.49 24.04
C PRO A 264 6.94 -4.01 23.77
N LEU A 265 7.92 -3.19 24.15
CA LEU A 265 9.31 -3.61 24.24
C LEU A 265 9.51 -4.43 25.52
N ILE A 266 10.15 -5.59 25.39
CA ILE A 266 10.54 -6.41 26.54
C ILE A 266 12.06 -6.31 26.78
N PRO A 267 12.55 -6.63 27.99
CA PRO A 267 13.97 -6.89 28.19
C PRO A 267 14.47 -7.92 27.17
N THR A 268 15.68 -7.73 26.67
CA THR A 268 16.23 -8.67 25.67
C THR A 268 16.30 -10.08 26.26
N PRO A 269 15.64 -11.08 25.66
CA PRO A 269 15.62 -12.44 26.18
C PRO A 269 17.01 -13.10 26.12
N GLN A 270 17.12 -14.28 26.74
CA GLN A 270 18.33 -15.08 26.77
C GLN A 270 18.06 -16.47 26.13
N VAL A 271 19.15 -17.17 25.83
CA VAL A 271 19.05 -18.57 25.38
C VAL A 271 18.42 -19.41 26.50
N GLY A 272 17.42 -20.21 26.15
CA GLY A 272 16.58 -21.00 27.06
C GLY A 272 15.22 -20.36 27.37
N ASP A 273 15.04 -19.07 27.11
CA ASP A 273 13.75 -18.41 27.28
C ASP A 273 12.74 -18.89 26.24
N THR A 274 11.46 -18.85 26.61
CA THR A 274 10.33 -19.08 25.70
C THR A 274 9.55 -17.78 25.52
N VAL A 275 9.38 -17.33 24.28
CA VAL A 275 8.62 -16.12 23.93
C VAL A 275 7.53 -16.49 22.94
N ASP A 276 6.27 -16.28 23.28
CA ASP A 276 5.10 -16.54 22.43
C ASP A 276 5.10 -17.95 21.78
N GLY A 277 5.61 -18.97 22.51
CA GLY A 277 5.72 -20.35 22.04
C GLY A 277 6.96 -20.64 21.18
N PHE A 278 7.92 -19.72 21.13
CA PHE A 278 9.23 -19.96 20.51
C PHE A 278 10.29 -20.21 21.60
N VAL A 279 10.91 -21.38 21.59
CA VAL A 279 12.02 -21.72 22.50
C VAL A 279 13.34 -21.26 21.88
N LEU A 280 14.03 -20.31 22.54
CA LEU A 280 15.26 -19.70 22.06
C LEU A 280 16.46 -20.62 22.35
N ASN A 281 17.00 -21.26 21.32
CA ASN A 281 18.01 -22.31 21.51
C ASN A 281 19.45 -21.81 21.37
N VAL A 282 19.68 -20.78 20.56
CA VAL A 282 21.04 -20.30 20.27
C VAL A 282 21.02 -18.81 19.95
N LEU A 283 22.03 -18.09 20.45
CA LEU A 283 22.28 -16.71 20.04
C LEU A 283 23.04 -16.73 18.70
N VAL A 284 22.36 -16.29 17.62
CA VAL A 284 22.93 -16.25 16.27
C VAL A 284 23.78 -14.99 16.09
N SER A 285 23.31 -13.84 16.61
CA SER A 285 24.02 -12.57 16.49
C SER A 285 23.65 -11.61 17.65
N ASP A 286 24.66 -10.90 18.15
CA ASP A 286 24.49 -9.79 19.09
C ASP A 286 24.96 -8.50 18.45
N GLY A 287 24.13 -7.91 17.59
CA GLY A 287 24.41 -6.69 16.87
C GLY A 287 24.24 -5.42 17.73
N ARG A 288 24.57 -4.27 17.13
CA ARG A 288 24.45 -2.96 17.81
C ARG A 288 23.00 -2.63 18.21
N TYR A 289 22.05 -2.96 17.35
CA TYR A 289 20.65 -2.54 17.44
C TYR A 289 19.69 -3.65 17.85
N SER A 290 20.06 -4.90 17.59
CA SER A 290 19.19 -6.06 17.82
C SER A 290 19.99 -7.31 18.17
N ARG A 291 19.32 -8.30 18.76
CA ARG A 291 19.79 -9.68 18.93
C ARG A 291 18.98 -10.64 18.09
N LEU A 292 19.66 -11.60 17.48
CA LEU A 292 19.05 -12.67 16.70
C LEU A 292 19.22 -13.99 17.44
N PHE A 293 18.10 -14.71 17.61
CA PHE A 293 18.10 -16.03 18.21
C PHE A 293 17.56 -17.05 17.22
N GLY A 294 18.26 -18.18 17.11
CA GLY A 294 17.69 -19.39 16.54
C GLY A 294 16.72 -20.00 17.54
N ALA A 295 15.52 -20.33 17.11
CA ALA A 295 14.45 -20.82 17.95
C ALA A 295 13.70 -21.96 17.27
N VAL A 296 13.01 -22.77 18.10
CA VAL A 296 12.07 -23.78 17.64
C VAL A 296 10.66 -23.32 18.03
N ASP A 297 9.76 -23.36 17.06
CA ASP A 297 8.34 -23.14 17.26
C ASP A 297 7.72 -24.36 17.95
N ASP A 298 7.10 -24.19 19.12
CA ASP A 298 6.46 -25.27 19.87
C ASP A 298 5.16 -25.78 19.24
N MET A 299 4.60 -25.03 18.27
CA MET A 299 3.36 -25.42 17.59
C MET A 299 3.57 -26.46 16.48
N ASP A 300 4.66 -26.37 15.73
CA ASP A 300 4.91 -27.22 14.57
C ASP A 300 6.33 -27.82 14.53
N GLY A 301 7.18 -27.48 15.52
CA GLY A 301 8.57 -27.91 15.58
C GLY A 301 9.49 -27.23 14.55
N GLY A 302 8.99 -26.22 13.83
CA GLY A 302 9.74 -25.49 12.81
C GLY A 302 10.89 -24.68 13.40
N THR A 303 12.04 -24.67 12.70
CA THR A 303 13.19 -23.86 13.12
C THR A 303 13.13 -22.48 12.43
N VAL A 304 13.22 -21.43 13.24
CA VAL A 304 13.11 -20.03 12.83
C VAL A 304 14.20 -19.17 13.47
N VAL A 305 14.34 -17.94 13.00
CA VAL A 305 15.17 -16.91 13.64
C VAL A 305 14.26 -15.80 14.16
N LEU A 306 14.39 -15.48 15.44
CA LEU A 306 13.74 -14.32 16.06
C LEU A 306 14.73 -13.17 16.19
N LYS A 307 14.35 -11.98 15.72
CA LYS A 307 15.13 -10.74 15.86
C LYS A 307 14.44 -9.83 16.88
N PHE A 308 15.10 -9.57 18.00
CA PHE A 308 14.62 -8.68 19.05
C PHE A 308 15.37 -7.35 19.01
N PRO A 309 14.69 -6.21 19.04
CA PRO A 309 15.36 -4.92 19.19
C PRO A 309 15.93 -4.79 20.61
N LYS A 310 17.09 -4.16 20.77
CA LYS A 310 17.63 -3.85 22.09
C LYS A 310 16.82 -2.69 22.71
N PRO A 311 16.30 -2.83 23.94
CA PRO A 311 15.39 -1.85 24.55
C PRO A 311 15.98 -0.43 24.60
N GLN A 312 17.28 -0.29 24.89
CA GLN A 312 17.95 1.00 24.96
C GLN A 312 17.97 1.75 23.62
N VAL A 313 18.00 0.99 22.52
CA VAL A 313 17.99 1.54 21.15
C VAL A 313 16.56 1.77 20.68
N ALA A 314 15.67 0.81 20.94
CA ALA A 314 14.27 0.89 20.54
C ALA A 314 13.47 1.94 21.33
N ALA A 315 13.96 2.43 22.46
CA ALA A 315 13.41 3.59 23.18
C ALA A 315 13.54 4.89 22.37
N VAL A 316 14.45 4.94 21.39
CA VAL A 316 14.57 6.07 20.45
C VAL A 316 13.58 5.89 19.32
N ALA A 317 12.66 6.83 19.15
CA ALA A 317 11.54 6.74 18.20
C ALA A 317 11.97 6.38 16.77
N THR A 318 13.11 6.93 16.30
CA THR A 318 13.65 6.68 14.96
C THR A 318 14.04 5.21 14.75
N TYR A 319 14.66 4.57 15.74
CA TYR A 319 15.07 3.16 15.66
C TYR A 319 13.87 2.22 15.83
N HIS A 320 12.91 2.60 16.68
CA HIS A 320 11.65 1.87 16.78
C HIS A 320 10.91 1.86 15.43
N ALA A 321 10.76 3.03 14.82
CA ALA A 321 10.14 3.15 13.51
C ALA A 321 10.89 2.37 12.41
N ALA A 322 12.22 2.35 12.46
CA ALA A 322 13.04 1.55 11.54
C ALA A 322 12.80 0.04 11.70
N PHE A 323 12.73 -0.45 12.92
CA PHE A 323 12.47 -1.87 13.20
C PHE A 323 11.07 -2.30 12.72
N VAL A 324 10.06 -1.48 12.99
CA VAL A 324 8.69 -1.71 12.51
C VAL A 324 8.63 -1.66 10.97
N ARG A 325 9.36 -0.73 10.35
CA ARG A 325 9.49 -0.62 8.89
C ARG A 325 10.11 -1.89 8.28
N GLU A 326 11.17 -2.41 8.88
CA GLU A 326 11.79 -3.68 8.47
C GLU A 326 10.79 -4.84 8.50
N ALA A 327 10.06 -4.99 9.61
CA ALA A 327 9.01 -5.99 9.75
C ALA A 327 7.94 -5.84 8.65
N TRP A 328 7.47 -4.62 8.43
CA TRP A 328 6.44 -4.30 7.44
C TRP A 328 6.91 -4.58 6.00
N VAL A 329 8.14 -4.22 5.65
CA VAL A 329 8.73 -4.49 4.33
C VAL A 329 8.95 -5.98 4.14
N GLY A 330 9.52 -6.65 5.15
CA GLY A 330 9.85 -8.07 5.10
C GLY A 330 8.63 -8.99 4.91
N THR A 331 7.44 -8.56 5.34
CA THR A 331 6.20 -9.32 5.08
C THR A 331 5.65 -9.13 3.66
N ARG A 332 6.07 -8.08 2.94
CA ARG A 332 5.51 -7.68 1.62
C ARG A 332 6.40 -8.00 0.44
N VAL A 333 7.70 -8.01 0.61
CA VAL A 333 8.62 -8.36 -0.46
C VAL A 333 8.69 -9.88 -0.62
N ARG A 334 8.21 -10.37 -1.74
CA ARG A 334 8.28 -11.80 -2.11
C ARG A 334 9.32 -11.96 -3.21
N SER A 335 10.51 -12.40 -2.84
CA SER A 335 11.61 -12.67 -3.78
C SER A 335 12.44 -13.85 -3.27
N PRO A 336 12.86 -14.77 -4.15
CA PRO A 336 13.77 -15.83 -3.75
C PRO A 336 15.17 -15.32 -3.35
N TRP A 337 15.46 -14.04 -3.62
CA TRP A 337 16.78 -13.41 -3.40
C TRP A 337 16.80 -12.42 -2.22
N VAL A 338 15.68 -12.20 -1.54
CA VAL A 338 15.55 -11.29 -0.39
C VAL A 338 15.02 -12.09 0.79
N ALA A 339 15.59 -11.85 1.97
CA ALA A 339 15.04 -12.39 3.20
C ALA A 339 13.64 -11.85 3.47
N HIS A 340 12.76 -12.68 3.99
CA HIS A 340 11.39 -12.28 4.31
C HIS A 340 11.07 -12.50 5.79
N VAL A 341 10.07 -11.79 6.28
CA VAL A 341 9.52 -11.91 7.62
C VAL A 341 8.30 -12.84 7.55
N ILE A 342 8.22 -13.79 8.48
CA ILE A 342 7.08 -14.68 8.66
C ILE A 342 6.02 -13.94 9.45
N GLU A 343 4.83 -13.85 8.90
CA GLU A 343 3.68 -13.25 9.55
C GLU A 343 3.04 -14.26 10.53
N LEU A 344 2.96 -13.89 11.80
CA LEU A 344 2.37 -14.74 12.83
C LEU A 344 0.83 -14.64 12.86
N PRO A 345 0.13 -15.69 13.33
CA PRO A 345 -1.31 -15.62 13.59
C PRO A 345 -1.69 -14.45 14.49
N PRO A 346 -2.84 -13.77 14.25
CA PRO A 346 -3.33 -12.72 15.12
C PRO A 346 -3.41 -13.15 16.58
N GLY A 347 -2.91 -12.30 17.49
CA GLY A 347 -2.91 -12.55 18.92
C GLY A 347 -1.80 -13.48 19.42
N ARG A 348 -0.99 -14.07 18.54
CA ARG A 348 0.15 -14.87 18.96
C ARG A 348 1.30 -14.00 19.48
N GLN A 349 1.56 -12.89 18.81
CA GLN A 349 2.67 -11.99 19.15
C GLN A 349 2.25 -11.01 20.26
N THR A 350 2.95 -11.03 21.40
CA THR A 350 2.65 -10.18 22.56
C THR A 350 3.66 -9.07 22.79
N CYS A 351 4.84 -9.13 22.15
CA CYS A 351 5.90 -8.13 22.26
C CYS A 351 6.60 -7.89 20.91
N LEU A 352 7.44 -6.87 20.86
CA LEU A 352 8.11 -6.46 19.62
C LEU A 352 9.29 -7.36 19.26
N TYR A 353 9.14 -8.18 18.22
CA TYR A 353 10.19 -8.94 17.54
C TYR A 353 9.75 -9.26 16.11
N THR A 354 10.66 -9.76 15.28
CA THR A 354 10.32 -10.32 13.96
C THR A 354 10.75 -11.78 13.88
N VAL A 355 9.99 -12.57 13.10
CA VAL A 355 10.29 -13.97 12.83
C VAL A 355 10.70 -14.15 11.39
N MET A 356 11.78 -14.85 11.15
CA MET A 356 12.32 -15.12 9.82
C MET A 356 12.63 -16.61 9.66
N PRO A 357 12.63 -17.16 8.43
CA PRO A 357 13.18 -18.49 8.20
C PRO A 357 14.64 -18.55 8.63
N LEU A 358 15.07 -19.71 9.09
CA LEU A 358 16.50 -19.97 9.27
C LEU A 358 17.13 -20.21 7.91
N TYR A 359 17.97 -19.26 7.44
CA TYR A 359 18.78 -19.43 6.25
C TYR A 359 20.08 -20.13 6.62
N VAL A 360 20.35 -21.29 5.98
CA VAL A 360 21.55 -22.10 6.26
C VAL A 360 22.62 -21.80 5.21
N GLY A 361 23.72 -21.21 5.69
CA GLY A 361 24.81 -20.80 4.82
C GLY A 361 25.88 -20.01 5.54
N GLU A 362 26.69 -19.28 4.80
CA GLU A 362 27.68 -18.33 5.34
C GLU A 362 27.47 -16.92 4.78
N LEU A 363 27.77 -15.90 5.56
CA LEU A 363 27.78 -14.52 5.06
C LEU A 363 28.90 -14.34 4.03
N LEU A 364 28.65 -13.54 2.99
CA LEU A 364 29.68 -13.22 1.99
C LEU A 364 30.90 -12.59 2.65
N GLU A 365 30.75 -11.78 3.71
CA GLU A 365 31.85 -11.25 4.50
C GLU A 365 32.69 -12.34 5.13
N THR A 366 32.09 -13.36 5.72
CA THR A 366 32.80 -14.53 6.30
C THR A 366 33.55 -15.28 5.21
N ARG A 367 32.92 -15.49 4.04
CA ARG A 367 33.53 -16.10 2.87
C ARG A 367 34.77 -15.33 2.39
N LEU A 368 34.64 -13.98 2.31
CA LEU A 368 35.75 -13.11 1.86
C LEU A 368 36.88 -12.99 2.90
N SER A 369 36.56 -13.06 4.20
CA SER A 369 37.59 -13.09 5.25
C SER A 369 38.48 -14.32 5.19
N ARG A 370 37.92 -15.47 4.79
CA ARG A 370 38.68 -16.74 4.59
C ARG A 370 39.44 -16.75 3.28
N ALA A 371 38.89 -16.25 2.20
CA ALA A 371 39.51 -16.12 0.90
C ALA A 371 39.06 -14.79 0.28
N PRO A 372 39.98 -13.79 0.21
CA PRO A 372 39.61 -12.39 -0.06
C PRO A 372 38.98 -12.14 -1.44
N ARG A 373 39.01 -13.10 -2.32
CA ARG A 373 38.44 -13.02 -3.67
C ARG A 373 37.57 -14.23 -3.97
N VAL A 374 36.56 -14.03 -4.80
CA VAL A 374 35.75 -15.11 -5.38
C VAL A 374 36.22 -15.40 -6.79
N GLY A 375 36.10 -16.68 -7.22
CA GLY A 375 36.35 -17.06 -8.61
C GLY A 375 35.31 -16.48 -9.56
N LEU A 376 35.60 -16.45 -10.85
CA LEU A 376 34.73 -15.82 -11.86
C LEU A 376 33.32 -16.40 -11.88
N GLU A 377 33.17 -17.73 -11.83
CA GLU A 377 31.83 -18.37 -11.85
C GLU A 377 31.03 -18.15 -10.57
N GLU A 378 31.68 -18.23 -9.40
CA GLU A 378 31.08 -17.91 -8.12
C GLU A 378 30.64 -16.44 -8.09
N GLY A 379 31.55 -15.54 -8.47
CA GLY A 379 31.26 -14.09 -8.50
C GLY A 379 30.18 -13.72 -9.49
N ARG A 380 30.12 -14.34 -10.67
CA ARG A 380 29.04 -14.16 -11.63
C ARG A 380 27.70 -14.57 -11.04
N THR A 381 27.65 -15.69 -10.35
CA THR A 381 26.43 -16.19 -9.71
C THR A 381 25.94 -15.24 -8.61
N ILE A 382 26.87 -14.78 -7.74
CA ILE A 382 26.58 -13.79 -6.70
C ILE A 382 26.05 -12.49 -7.33
N ALA A 383 26.75 -11.97 -8.36
CA ALA A 383 26.37 -10.71 -9.01
C ALA A 383 24.96 -10.76 -9.59
N ILE A 384 24.62 -11.80 -10.35
CA ILE A 384 23.30 -11.94 -10.98
C ILE A 384 22.19 -12.03 -9.92
N ARG A 385 22.39 -12.87 -8.91
CA ARG A 385 21.36 -13.10 -7.88
C ARG A 385 21.17 -11.91 -6.95
N LEU A 386 22.26 -11.26 -6.56
CA LEU A 386 22.21 -10.04 -5.77
C LEU A 386 21.55 -8.90 -6.54
N ALA A 387 21.85 -8.74 -7.83
CA ALA A 387 21.17 -7.79 -8.71
C ALA A 387 19.66 -8.08 -8.82
N HIS A 388 19.25 -9.34 -8.90
CA HIS A 388 17.84 -9.73 -8.90
C HIS A 388 17.15 -9.38 -7.56
N GLY A 389 17.85 -9.57 -6.42
CA GLY A 389 17.37 -9.17 -5.10
C GLY A 389 17.14 -7.66 -5.01
N VAL A 390 18.13 -6.88 -5.42
CA VAL A 390 18.04 -5.40 -5.46
C VAL A 390 16.93 -4.94 -6.41
N ALA A 391 16.83 -5.53 -7.60
CA ALA A 391 15.78 -5.21 -8.55
C ALA A 391 14.36 -5.55 -8.01
N ALA A 392 14.23 -6.61 -7.20
CA ALA A 392 12.96 -6.94 -6.56
C ALA A 392 12.54 -5.86 -5.53
N LEU A 393 13.48 -5.34 -4.75
CA LEU A 393 13.24 -4.22 -3.84
C LEU A 393 12.86 -2.95 -4.60
N HIS A 394 13.61 -2.61 -5.66
CA HIS A 394 13.35 -1.40 -6.46
C HIS A 394 11.97 -1.44 -7.13
N ARG A 395 11.53 -2.60 -7.67
CA ARG A 395 10.16 -2.76 -8.20
C ARG A 395 9.09 -2.54 -7.14
N ALA A 396 9.38 -2.88 -5.88
CA ALA A 396 8.51 -2.58 -4.75
C ALA A 396 8.64 -1.14 -4.23
N GLY A 397 9.44 -0.28 -4.88
CA GLY A 397 9.71 1.10 -4.47
C GLY A 397 10.58 1.22 -3.22
N ILE A 398 11.37 0.21 -2.89
CA ILE A 398 12.22 0.14 -1.70
C ILE A 398 13.66 0.39 -2.08
N ILE A 399 14.34 1.30 -1.38
CA ILE A 399 15.78 1.53 -1.47
C ILE A 399 16.44 0.91 -0.24
N HIS A 400 17.41 0.01 -0.43
CA HIS A 400 18.02 -0.78 0.64
C HIS A 400 18.99 0.04 1.52
N ARG A 401 19.89 0.81 0.90
CA ARG A 401 20.90 1.72 1.50
C ARG A 401 22.03 1.08 2.31
N ASP A 402 22.03 -0.23 2.51
CA ASP A 402 23.12 -0.94 3.23
C ASP A 402 23.47 -2.27 2.55
N ILE A 403 23.66 -2.24 1.21
CA ILE A 403 24.11 -3.41 0.45
C ILE A 403 25.60 -3.58 0.69
N LYS A 404 25.99 -4.68 1.35
CA LYS A 404 27.37 -5.03 1.71
C LYS A 404 27.50 -6.53 1.94
N PRO A 405 28.72 -7.08 1.96
CA PRO A 405 28.92 -8.53 2.17
C PRO A 405 28.37 -9.08 3.48
N ASP A 406 28.29 -8.26 4.54
CA ASP A 406 27.66 -8.66 5.83
C ASP A 406 26.18 -8.94 5.71
N ASN A 407 25.53 -8.33 4.72
CA ASN A 407 24.07 -8.45 4.49
C ASN A 407 23.76 -9.43 3.34
N VAL A 408 24.72 -10.24 2.91
CA VAL A 408 24.54 -11.25 1.86
C VAL A 408 24.81 -12.64 2.41
N MET A 409 23.77 -13.47 2.52
CA MET A 409 23.86 -14.87 2.91
C MET A 409 24.04 -15.73 1.66
N LEU A 410 25.09 -16.51 1.62
CA LEU A 410 25.33 -17.53 0.60
C LEU A 410 24.82 -18.87 1.14
N GLU A 411 23.81 -19.42 0.49
CA GLU A 411 23.23 -20.72 0.84
C GLU A 411 23.79 -21.84 -0.05
N GLY A 412 23.59 -23.09 0.34
CA GLY A 412 23.95 -24.25 -0.45
C GLY A 412 23.33 -24.24 -1.86
N GLY A 413 24.00 -24.88 -2.83
CA GLY A 413 23.54 -24.91 -4.23
C GLY A 413 23.64 -23.58 -4.97
N GLY A 414 24.43 -22.66 -4.43
CA GLY A 414 24.64 -21.32 -4.99
C GLY A 414 23.47 -20.37 -4.76
N SER A 415 22.46 -20.69 -3.95
CA SER A 415 21.40 -19.75 -3.57
C SER A 415 21.96 -18.56 -2.77
N LEU A 416 21.21 -17.45 -2.71
CA LEU A 416 21.62 -16.23 -2.01
C LEU A 416 20.40 -15.54 -1.41
N LYS A 417 20.60 -14.89 -0.25
CA LYS A 417 19.61 -14.00 0.36
C LYS A 417 20.25 -12.66 0.69
N LEU A 418 19.63 -11.57 0.24
CA LEU A 418 19.92 -10.23 0.75
C LEU A 418 19.17 -10.06 2.06
N LEU A 419 19.91 -9.82 3.14
CA LEU A 419 19.42 -9.71 4.52
C LEU A 419 19.25 -8.25 4.92
N ASP A 420 18.67 -8.04 6.10
CA ASP A 420 18.61 -6.80 6.87
C ASP A 420 17.98 -5.60 6.12
N LEU A 421 16.68 -5.46 6.28
CA LEU A 421 15.87 -4.37 5.75
C LEU A 421 15.70 -3.21 6.76
N GLY A 422 16.54 -3.13 7.81
CA GLY A 422 16.38 -2.19 8.93
C GLY A 422 16.61 -0.72 8.56
N VAL A 423 17.33 -0.46 7.47
CA VAL A 423 17.66 0.92 7.04
C VAL A 423 17.02 1.31 5.71
N VAL A 424 16.08 0.51 5.23
CA VAL A 424 15.42 0.76 3.94
C VAL A 424 14.67 2.09 3.93
N ARG A 425 14.71 2.75 2.77
CA ARG A 425 13.88 3.91 2.48
C ARG A 425 12.64 3.47 1.72
N LEU A 426 11.50 3.94 2.19
CA LEU A 426 10.23 3.86 1.50
C LEU A 426 9.87 5.24 0.97
N PRO A 427 9.66 5.40 -0.33
CA PRO A 427 9.17 6.66 -0.87
C PRO A 427 7.88 7.04 -0.16
N GLY A 428 7.93 8.18 0.51
CA GLY A 428 6.72 8.66 1.11
C GLY A 428 6.55 8.48 2.60
N LEU A 429 7.41 7.80 3.29
CA LEU A 429 7.47 7.79 4.75
C LEU A 429 8.55 8.73 5.27
N GLU A 430 8.39 9.20 6.52
CA GLU A 430 9.46 9.93 7.21
C GLU A 430 10.72 9.07 7.22
N ASP A 431 11.83 9.70 6.85
CA ASP A 431 13.14 9.07 6.81
C ASP A 431 13.95 9.41 8.05
N PHE A 432 15.14 8.84 8.17
CA PHE A 432 16.12 9.26 9.16
C PHE A 432 16.50 10.73 8.94
N PRO A 433 16.77 11.50 10.01
CA PRO A 433 17.38 12.82 9.86
C PRO A 433 18.66 12.75 9.01
N PRO A 434 18.99 13.78 8.23
CA PRO A 434 20.14 13.76 7.32
C PRO A 434 21.48 13.42 7.99
N ASP A 435 21.65 13.82 9.25
CA ASP A 435 22.82 13.57 10.11
C ASP A 435 22.81 12.19 10.79
N ALA A 436 21.71 11.46 10.70
CA ALA A 436 21.53 10.14 11.30
C ALA A 436 21.23 9.04 10.28
N ILE A 437 21.47 9.27 8.97
CA ILE A 437 21.25 8.25 7.94
C ILE A 437 22.21 7.08 8.21
N PRO A 438 21.69 5.91 8.55
CA PRO A 438 22.53 4.75 8.83
C PRO A 438 23.11 4.16 7.55
N GLY A 439 24.27 3.56 7.67
CA GLY A 439 24.95 2.87 6.57
C GLY A 439 26.41 2.59 6.92
N THR A 440 27.03 1.70 6.16
CA THR A 440 28.44 1.38 6.32
C THR A 440 29.25 2.25 5.35
N THR A 441 30.05 3.16 5.89
CA THR A 441 30.75 4.25 5.16
C THR A 441 31.48 3.77 3.90
N ALA A 442 32.13 2.60 3.96
CA ALA A 442 32.86 2.05 2.81
C ALA A 442 32.00 1.69 1.60
N TYR A 443 30.68 1.51 1.77
CA TYR A 443 29.71 1.15 0.72
C TYR A 443 28.74 2.28 0.42
N MET A 444 28.85 3.38 1.15
CA MET A 444 27.91 4.52 1.08
C MET A 444 28.15 5.32 -0.21
N ALA A 445 27.08 5.60 -0.92
CA ALA A 445 27.14 6.41 -2.14
C ALA A 445 27.41 7.90 -1.82
N PRO A 446 28.06 8.65 -2.74
CA PRO A 446 28.47 10.04 -2.49
C PRO A 446 27.32 10.99 -2.10
N GLU A 447 26.15 10.80 -2.64
CA GLU A 447 24.95 11.58 -2.31
C GLU A 447 24.53 11.41 -0.84
N MET A 448 24.72 10.23 -0.26
CA MET A 448 24.40 9.99 1.14
C MET A 448 25.35 10.71 2.09
N PHE A 449 26.62 10.90 1.72
CA PHE A 449 27.56 11.75 2.47
C PHE A 449 27.15 13.22 2.47
N ARG A 450 26.36 13.65 1.48
CA ARG A 450 25.82 15.00 1.43
C ARG A 450 24.50 15.13 2.21
N GLY A 451 24.06 14.07 2.91
CA GLY A 451 22.80 14.06 3.64
C GLY A 451 21.56 13.85 2.76
N GLU A 452 21.74 13.47 1.49
CA GLU A 452 20.61 13.13 0.62
C GLU A 452 20.03 11.79 1.03
N ALA A 453 18.71 11.65 0.91
CA ALA A 453 17.97 10.46 1.39
C ALA A 453 18.27 9.16 0.62
N GLY A 454 19.07 9.20 -0.42
CA GLY A 454 19.38 8.07 -1.30
C GLY A 454 18.25 7.73 -2.27
N ASN A 455 18.59 6.98 -3.31
CA ASN A 455 17.65 6.56 -4.37
C ASN A 455 18.13 5.24 -5.00
N VAL A 456 17.54 4.82 -6.12
CA VAL A 456 17.93 3.59 -6.84
C VAL A 456 19.44 3.57 -7.17
N ALA A 457 20.03 4.71 -7.57
CA ALA A 457 21.45 4.78 -7.88
C ALA A 457 22.33 4.54 -6.64
N THR A 458 21.86 4.91 -5.45
CA THR A 458 22.55 4.63 -4.18
C THR A 458 22.77 3.14 -3.97
N ASP A 459 21.75 2.31 -4.22
CA ASP A 459 21.88 0.85 -4.12
C ASP A 459 22.75 0.26 -5.23
N ILE A 460 22.68 0.81 -6.45
CA ILE A 460 23.53 0.38 -7.56
C ILE A 460 25.01 0.67 -7.26
N TYR A 461 25.30 1.82 -6.65
CA TYR A 461 26.66 2.14 -6.19
C TYR A 461 27.15 1.13 -5.14
N ALA A 462 26.36 0.89 -4.09
CA ALA A 462 26.70 -0.06 -3.03
C ALA A 462 26.86 -1.50 -3.55
N LEU A 463 26.02 -1.92 -4.50
CA LEU A 463 26.14 -3.17 -5.23
C LEU A 463 27.47 -3.23 -5.98
N GLY A 464 27.84 -2.16 -6.70
CA GLY A 464 29.12 -2.05 -7.42
C GLY A 464 30.32 -2.21 -6.49
N VAL A 465 30.34 -1.50 -5.35
CA VAL A 465 31.41 -1.62 -4.34
C VAL A 465 31.46 -3.04 -3.76
N THR A 466 30.34 -3.64 -3.46
CA THR A 466 30.23 -5.01 -2.93
C THR A 466 30.83 -6.03 -3.92
N LEU A 467 30.48 -5.95 -5.18
CA LEU A 467 31.00 -6.82 -6.22
C LEU A 467 32.49 -6.55 -6.52
N PHE A 468 32.92 -5.28 -6.57
CA PHE A 468 34.31 -4.93 -6.73
C PHE A 468 35.16 -5.58 -5.63
N ARG A 469 34.76 -5.44 -4.37
CA ARG A 469 35.44 -6.07 -3.23
C ARG A 469 35.44 -7.62 -3.36
N ALA A 470 34.31 -8.20 -3.76
CA ALA A 470 34.24 -9.66 -3.91
C ALA A 470 35.21 -10.20 -4.98
N PHE A 471 35.36 -9.50 -6.10
CA PHE A 471 36.26 -9.94 -7.19
C PHE A 471 37.71 -9.58 -6.96
N THR A 472 38.03 -8.44 -6.35
CA THR A 472 39.40 -7.94 -6.23
C THR A 472 40.02 -8.16 -4.86
N GLY A 473 39.21 -8.32 -3.81
CA GLY A 473 39.64 -8.38 -2.42
C GLY A 473 39.96 -7.00 -1.81
N ALA A 474 39.72 -5.91 -2.54
CA ALA A 474 40.05 -4.55 -2.15
C ALA A 474 38.81 -3.62 -2.28
N TYR A 475 38.84 -2.47 -1.63
CA TYR A 475 37.86 -1.43 -1.86
C TYR A 475 38.22 -0.58 -3.09
N PRO A 476 37.26 -0.01 -3.83
CA PRO A 476 37.54 0.77 -5.04
C PRO A 476 38.27 2.09 -4.77
N TYR A 477 38.20 2.57 -3.53
CA TYR A 477 38.79 3.86 -3.10
C TYR A 477 39.75 3.66 -1.91
N GLY A 478 40.55 2.63 -1.93
CA GLY A 478 41.73 2.30 -1.15
C GLY A 478 41.78 2.57 0.30
#